data_784058550960986cc6ce5c92e5a03a5a
#
_entry.id   784058550960986cc6ce5c92e5a03a5a
#
_cell.length_a   1.000
_cell.length_b   1.000
_cell.length_c   1.000
_cell.angle_alpha   90.00
_cell.angle_beta   90.00
_cell.angle_gamma   90.00
#
_symmetry.space_group_name_H-M   'P 1'
#
loop_
_entity.id
_entity.type
_entity.pdbx_description
1 polymer ?
#
loop_
_entity_poly.entity_id
_entity_poly.type
_entity_poly.pdbx_seq_one_letter_code
_entity_poly.pdbx_strand_id
1 'polypeptide(L)'
;MKLLNRISLVAIATIALFSCSSSEDQFIGTWTNECEDEVMGLKILPQKELLTLNDDNSFVQSFTYFADSQYDTLAVVSVNGSWELVNNCLEMSYDTESIVVKCDDEDIIDIFYDNLLGNIALNNEELEKAHEEDSQYGIQNATVKDNSLISKENLEDEDGEVIYTKVN
;
A
#
# COMPACT_ATOMS: atom_id res chain seq x y z
N MET A 1 -28.51 70.70 4.13
CA MET A 1 -27.49 69.92 4.79
C MET A 1 -27.82 68.45 4.59
N LYS A 2 -27.07 67.75 3.74
CA LYS A 2 -27.26 66.33 3.43
C LYS A 2 -26.24 65.54 4.21
N LEU A 3 -26.66 64.74 5.17
CA LEU A 3 -25.81 63.75 5.85
C LEU A 3 -25.67 62.53 4.93
N LEU A 4 -24.48 62.30 4.44
CA LEU A 4 -24.13 61.05 3.76
C LEU A 4 -23.82 59.99 4.83
N ASN A 5 -24.71 59.03 4.94
CA ASN A 5 -24.42 57.77 5.67
C ASN A 5 -23.43 56.95 4.88
N ARG A 6 -22.22 56.84 5.37
CA ARG A 6 -21.23 55.87 4.88
C ARG A 6 -21.51 54.53 5.56
N ILE A 7 -22.16 53.63 4.85
CA ILE A 7 -22.24 52.26 5.22
C ILE A 7 -20.90 51.61 4.84
N SER A 8 -20.08 51.36 5.87
CA SER A 8 -18.89 50.54 5.68
C SER A 8 -19.29 49.07 5.53
N LEU A 9 -19.21 48.59 4.31
CA LEU A 9 -19.38 47.18 3.99
C LEU A 9 -18.11 46.45 4.45
N VAL A 10 -18.15 45.84 5.65
CA VAL A 10 -17.11 44.94 6.08
C VAL A 10 -17.33 43.63 5.36
N ALA A 11 -16.59 43.43 4.29
CA ALA A 11 -16.48 42.13 3.63
C ALA A 11 -15.71 41.20 4.54
N ILE A 12 -16.42 40.36 5.27
CA ILE A 12 -15.84 39.22 5.99
C ILE A 12 -15.44 38.23 4.89
N ALA A 13 -14.17 38.25 4.52
CA ALA A 13 -13.57 37.18 3.74
C ALA A 13 -13.50 35.96 4.67
N THR A 14 -14.50 35.10 4.60
CA THR A 14 -14.40 33.74 5.11
C THR A 14 -13.33 33.05 4.26
N ILE A 15 -12.10 33.05 4.77
CA ILE A 15 -11.06 32.14 4.31
C ILE A 15 -11.57 30.76 4.71
N ALA A 16 -12.23 30.08 3.76
CA ALA A 16 -12.39 28.65 3.85
C ALA A 16 -10.97 28.08 3.88
N LEU A 17 -10.50 27.75 5.08
CA LEU A 17 -9.38 26.86 5.24
C LEU A 17 -9.85 25.51 4.68
N PHE A 18 -9.74 25.37 3.37
CA PHE A 18 -9.60 24.04 2.79
C PHE A 18 -8.32 23.53 3.41
N SER A 19 -8.46 22.73 4.48
CA SER A 19 -7.45 21.81 4.88
C SER A 19 -7.13 21.02 3.61
N CYS A 20 -6.04 21.41 2.93
CA CYS A 20 -5.42 20.58 1.94
C CYS A 20 -4.85 19.44 2.79
N SER A 21 -5.65 18.38 3.03
CA SER A 21 -5.07 17.10 3.42
C SER A 21 -4.02 16.84 2.36
N SER A 22 -2.76 16.61 2.77
CA SER A 22 -1.72 16.25 1.83
C SER A 22 -2.26 15.09 1.00
N SER A 23 -1.86 14.99 -0.26
CA SER A 23 -2.31 13.87 -1.10
C SER A 23 -2.01 12.51 -0.45
N GLU A 24 -1.05 12.46 0.45
CA GLU A 24 -0.61 11.30 1.23
C GLU A 24 -1.58 10.88 2.33
N ASP A 25 -2.21 11.84 3.05
CA ASP A 25 -3.10 11.52 4.18
C ASP A 25 -4.25 10.56 3.80
N GLN A 26 -4.68 10.57 2.55
CA GLN A 26 -5.73 9.68 2.07
C GLN A 26 -5.28 8.20 2.03
N PHE A 27 -3.97 7.94 1.90
CA PHE A 27 -3.40 6.59 1.86
C PHE A 27 -3.25 5.98 3.25
N ILE A 28 -3.15 6.81 4.30
CA ILE A 28 -2.97 6.34 5.68
C ILE A 28 -4.15 5.48 6.11
N GLY A 29 -3.85 4.30 6.65
CA GLY A 29 -4.82 3.35 7.14
C GLY A 29 -4.48 1.91 6.79
N THR A 30 -5.41 1.00 7.07
CA THR A 30 -5.25 -0.42 6.78
C THR A 30 -6.11 -0.79 5.58
N TRP A 31 -5.50 -1.46 4.63
CA TRP A 31 -6.06 -1.89 3.36
C TRP A 31 -6.01 -3.41 3.26
N THR A 32 -7.00 -4.02 2.65
CA THR A 32 -7.05 -5.47 2.44
C THR A 32 -7.35 -5.82 0.99
N ASN A 33 -6.69 -6.87 0.52
CA ASN A 33 -6.96 -7.50 -0.75
C ASN A 33 -7.03 -9.02 -0.55
N GLU A 34 -7.83 -9.71 -1.36
CA GLU A 34 -7.91 -11.18 -1.39
C GLU A 34 -7.61 -11.62 -2.81
N CYS A 35 -6.62 -12.47 -2.97
CA CYS A 35 -6.15 -12.97 -4.25
C CYS A 35 -5.69 -14.43 -4.12
N GLU A 36 -5.16 -14.96 -5.20
CA GLU A 36 -4.46 -16.24 -5.21
C GLU A 36 -2.99 -15.99 -5.53
N ASP A 37 -2.08 -16.67 -4.85
CA ASP A 37 -0.64 -16.54 -5.07
C ASP A 37 0.00 -17.90 -5.30
N GLU A 38 1.01 -17.93 -6.18
CA GLU A 38 1.79 -19.11 -6.49
C GLU A 38 3.04 -19.15 -5.60
N VAL A 39 2.99 -19.98 -4.57
CA VAL A 39 4.11 -20.14 -3.65
C VAL A 39 5.14 -21.12 -4.23
N MET A 40 6.32 -20.61 -4.61
CA MET A 40 7.49 -21.36 -5.12
C MET A 40 7.19 -22.25 -6.34
N GLY A 41 6.25 -21.89 -7.20
CA GLY A 41 5.86 -22.70 -8.36
C GLY A 41 5.22 -24.04 -8.02
N LEU A 42 4.84 -24.24 -6.75
CA LEU A 42 4.34 -25.53 -6.25
C LEU A 42 2.83 -25.60 -6.17
N LYS A 43 2.18 -24.52 -5.78
CA LYS A 43 0.74 -24.48 -5.58
C LYS A 43 0.24 -23.04 -5.56
N ILE A 44 -0.89 -22.83 -6.22
CA ILE A 44 -1.68 -21.60 -6.07
C ILE A 44 -2.46 -21.72 -4.77
N LEU A 45 -2.30 -20.75 -3.88
CA LEU A 45 -2.97 -20.68 -2.58
C LEU A 45 -3.85 -19.44 -2.50
N PRO A 46 -5.06 -19.56 -1.96
CA PRO A 46 -5.83 -18.39 -1.57
C PRO A 46 -5.05 -17.57 -0.54
N GLN A 47 -5.01 -16.27 -0.74
CA GLN A 47 -4.25 -15.33 0.09
C GLN A 47 -5.11 -14.14 0.46
N LYS A 48 -4.91 -13.67 1.69
CA LYS A 48 -5.41 -12.37 2.14
C LYS A 48 -4.25 -11.49 2.53
N GLU A 49 -4.18 -10.34 1.89
CA GLU A 49 -3.20 -9.31 2.20
C GLU A 49 -3.81 -8.24 3.10
N LEU A 50 -3.02 -7.76 4.06
CA LEU A 50 -3.27 -6.57 4.86
C LEU A 50 -2.06 -5.65 4.72
N LEU A 51 -2.28 -4.45 4.19
CA LEU A 51 -1.29 -3.38 4.08
C LEU A 51 -1.72 -2.24 5.00
N THR A 52 -0.90 -1.92 6.00
CA THR A 52 -1.11 -0.78 6.89
C THR A 52 -0.06 0.28 6.59
N LEU A 53 -0.52 1.44 6.11
CA LEU A 53 0.30 2.63 5.87
C LEU A 53 0.12 3.60 7.03
N ASN A 54 1.21 3.93 7.73
CA ASN A 54 1.19 4.79 8.91
C ASN A 54 1.55 6.24 8.54
N ASP A 55 1.18 7.17 9.41
CA ASP A 55 1.43 8.62 9.26
C ASP A 55 2.91 9.03 9.45
N ASP A 56 3.73 8.11 9.95
CA ASP A 56 5.19 8.27 10.07
C ASP A 56 5.96 7.71 8.87
N ASN A 57 5.28 7.44 7.77
CA ASN A 57 5.83 6.82 6.56
C ASN A 57 6.34 5.38 6.74
N SER A 58 6.04 4.74 7.87
CA SER A 58 6.26 3.29 8.01
C SER A 58 5.08 2.50 7.46
N PHE A 59 5.31 1.25 7.09
CA PHE A 59 4.22 0.32 6.79
C PHE A 59 4.43 -1.04 7.43
N VAL A 60 3.34 -1.77 7.55
CA VAL A 60 3.32 -3.20 7.86
C VAL A 60 2.49 -3.89 6.78
N GLN A 61 3.06 -4.89 6.13
CA GLN A 61 2.37 -5.74 5.18
C GLN A 61 2.32 -7.18 5.72
N SER A 62 1.17 -7.81 5.62
CA SER A 62 0.95 -9.15 6.14
C SER A 62 0.14 -9.97 5.15
N PHE A 63 0.61 -11.17 4.85
CA PHE A 63 -0.01 -12.13 3.96
C PHE A 63 -0.48 -13.33 4.77
N THR A 64 -1.77 -13.63 4.70
CA THR A 64 -2.35 -14.83 5.30
C THR A 64 -2.65 -15.82 4.17
N TYR A 65 -1.93 -16.94 4.15
CA TYR A 65 -2.14 -18.03 3.21
C TYR A 65 -3.08 -19.08 3.81
N PHE A 66 -3.99 -19.58 2.98
CA PHE A 66 -4.96 -20.58 3.40
C PHE A 66 -4.68 -21.92 2.72
N ALA A 67 -4.85 -22.99 3.48
CA ALA A 67 -4.64 -24.35 2.98
C ALA A 67 -5.67 -24.75 1.91
N ASP A 68 -6.89 -24.21 2.04
CA ASP A 68 -8.01 -24.43 1.13
C ASP A 68 -9.01 -23.27 1.16
N SER A 69 -10.11 -23.46 0.40
CA SER A 69 -11.20 -22.47 0.33
C SER A 69 -12.04 -22.35 1.61
N GLN A 70 -11.76 -23.15 2.65
CA GLN A 70 -12.45 -23.07 3.94
C GLN A 70 -11.75 -22.10 4.91
N TYR A 71 -10.70 -21.43 4.46
CA TYR A 71 -9.93 -20.44 5.23
C TYR A 71 -9.18 -21.02 6.45
N ASP A 72 -8.81 -22.32 6.39
CA ASP A 72 -7.85 -22.86 7.34
C ASP A 72 -6.49 -22.19 7.11
N THR A 73 -6.04 -21.39 8.08
CA THR A 73 -4.77 -20.66 7.98
C THR A 73 -3.61 -21.66 7.93
N LEU A 74 -2.86 -21.60 6.82
CA LEU A 74 -1.63 -22.36 6.63
C LEU A 74 -0.44 -21.62 7.19
N ALA A 75 -0.29 -20.34 6.79
CA ALA A 75 0.81 -19.49 7.25
C ALA A 75 0.38 -18.03 7.30
N VAL A 76 1.03 -17.28 8.18
CA VAL A 76 0.98 -15.81 8.19
C VAL A 76 2.41 -15.30 8.06
N VAL A 77 2.64 -14.51 7.03
CA VAL A 77 3.94 -13.88 6.77
C VAL A 77 3.77 -12.38 6.89
N SER A 78 4.69 -11.70 7.56
CA SER A 78 4.64 -10.25 7.70
C SER A 78 6.02 -9.63 7.53
N VAL A 79 6.03 -8.40 7.03
CA VAL A 79 7.22 -7.59 6.80
C VAL A 79 6.88 -6.13 7.07
N ASN A 80 7.87 -5.37 7.50
CA ASN A 80 7.79 -3.93 7.71
C ASN A 80 8.65 -3.19 6.69
N GLY A 81 8.46 -1.88 6.61
CA GLY A 81 9.27 -1.02 5.76
C GLY A 81 8.86 0.43 5.86
N SER A 82 9.31 1.21 4.87
CA SER A 82 8.92 2.60 4.69
C SER A 82 8.25 2.81 3.35
N TRP A 83 7.35 3.79 3.29
CA TRP A 83 6.63 4.13 2.05
C TRP A 83 6.69 5.64 1.81
N GLU A 84 6.62 6.01 0.55
CA GLU A 84 6.42 7.40 0.12
C GLU A 84 5.58 7.47 -1.15
N LEU A 85 4.97 8.62 -1.38
CA LEU A 85 4.17 8.87 -2.58
C LEU A 85 4.92 9.81 -3.51
N VAL A 86 5.49 9.28 -4.58
CA VAL A 86 6.28 10.05 -5.56
C VAL A 86 5.51 10.09 -6.88
N ASN A 87 4.98 11.27 -7.27
CA ASN A 87 4.26 11.48 -8.53
C ASN A 87 3.11 10.46 -8.76
N ASN A 88 2.30 10.17 -7.73
CA ASN A 88 1.24 9.17 -7.72
C ASN A 88 1.74 7.70 -7.86
N CYS A 89 3.02 7.46 -7.63
CA CYS A 89 3.57 6.13 -7.44
C CYS A 89 3.77 5.92 -5.93
N LEU A 90 3.18 4.85 -5.38
CA LEU A 90 3.41 4.45 -4.00
C LEU A 90 4.65 3.55 -3.99
N GLU A 91 5.78 4.13 -3.59
CA GLU A 91 7.06 3.44 -3.49
C GLU A 91 7.18 2.80 -2.10
N MET A 92 7.58 1.53 -2.06
CA MET A 92 7.69 0.75 -0.81
C MET A 92 9.08 0.14 -0.71
N SER A 93 9.81 0.53 0.35
CA SER A 93 11.13 -0.03 0.68
C SER A 93 11.00 -0.97 1.88
N TYR A 94 11.33 -2.24 1.70
CA TYR A 94 11.13 -3.29 2.68
C TYR A 94 12.36 -3.49 3.56
N ASP A 95 12.13 -3.69 4.86
CA ASP A 95 13.15 -4.13 5.82
C ASP A 95 13.22 -5.67 5.82
N THR A 96 14.21 -6.23 5.14
CA THR A 96 14.41 -7.68 5.02
C THR A 96 14.67 -8.37 6.36
N GLU A 97 15.16 -7.65 7.37
CA GLU A 97 15.39 -8.20 8.72
C GLU A 97 14.10 -8.31 9.53
N SER A 98 13.03 -7.63 9.09
CA SER A 98 11.73 -7.60 9.76
C SER A 98 10.80 -8.75 9.39
N ILE A 99 11.20 -9.65 8.48
CA ILE A 99 10.35 -10.78 8.04
C ILE A 99 10.05 -11.70 9.20
N VAL A 100 8.75 -11.96 9.41
CA VAL A 100 8.26 -12.92 10.39
C VAL A 100 7.32 -13.91 9.70
N VAL A 101 7.61 -15.20 9.82
CA VAL A 101 6.73 -16.28 9.36
C VAL A 101 6.14 -16.99 10.58
N LYS A 102 4.81 -17.15 10.61
CA LYS A 102 4.08 -17.95 11.60
C LYS A 102 3.37 -19.07 10.85
N CYS A 103 3.80 -20.29 11.12
CA CYS A 103 3.27 -21.51 10.55
C CYS A 103 3.43 -22.64 11.57
N ASP A 104 2.46 -23.56 11.64
CA ASP A 104 2.52 -24.72 12.55
C ASP A 104 3.43 -25.82 12.02
N ASP A 105 3.76 -25.81 10.73
CA ASP A 105 4.62 -26.78 10.07
C ASP A 105 6.00 -26.17 9.83
N GLU A 106 7.00 -26.62 10.61
CA GLU A 106 8.36 -26.11 10.54
C GLU A 106 9.04 -26.42 9.18
N ASP A 107 8.61 -27.46 8.49
CA ASP A 107 9.20 -27.87 7.20
C ASP A 107 8.88 -26.86 6.06
N ILE A 108 7.84 -26.05 6.23
CA ILE A 108 7.40 -25.06 5.23
C ILE A 108 7.69 -23.61 5.62
N ILE A 109 8.18 -23.35 6.84
CA ILE A 109 8.54 -21.99 7.28
C ILE A 109 9.60 -21.39 6.34
N ASP A 110 10.65 -22.13 6.05
CA ASP A 110 11.76 -21.69 5.20
C ASP A 110 11.27 -21.37 3.78
N ILE A 111 10.29 -22.13 3.27
CA ILE A 111 9.70 -21.90 1.94
C ILE A 111 9.03 -20.53 1.87
N PHE A 112 8.20 -20.18 2.85
CA PHE A 112 7.54 -18.86 2.89
C PHE A 112 8.54 -17.74 3.14
N TYR A 113 9.51 -17.96 4.03
CA TYR A 113 10.56 -16.97 4.31
C TYR A 113 11.39 -16.67 3.06
N ASP A 114 11.91 -17.69 2.39
CA ASP A 114 12.77 -17.53 1.23
C ASP A 114 12.01 -16.94 0.04
N ASN A 115 10.73 -17.30 -0.14
CA ASN A 115 9.89 -16.73 -1.18
C ASN A 115 9.68 -15.24 -0.96
N LEU A 116 9.30 -14.82 0.26
CA LEU A 116 9.12 -13.40 0.54
C LEU A 116 10.44 -12.65 0.48
N LEU A 117 11.52 -13.19 1.07
CA LEU A 117 12.84 -12.56 1.05
C LEU A 117 13.31 -12.30 -0.39
N GLY A 118 13.13 -13.28 -1.29
CA GLY A 118 13.47 -13.11 -2.71
C GLY A 118 12.68 -11.99 -3.37
N ASN A 119 11.38 -11.94 -3.17
CA ASN A 119 10.51 -10.93 -3.76
C ASN A 119 10.83 -9.52 -3.24
N ILE A 120 10.99 -9.33 -1.93
CA ILE A 120 11.29 -8.01 -1.37
C ILE A 120 12.72 -7.55 -1.67
N ALA A 121 13.67 -8.46 -1.77
CA ALA A 121 15.04 -8.11 -2.17
C ALA A 121 15.06 -7.59 -3.61
N LEU A 122 14.33 -8.25 -4.51
CA LEU A 122 14.16 -7.80 -5.90
C LEU A 122 13.46 -6.45 -5.96
N ASN A 123 12.38 -6.26 -5.20
CA ASN A 123 11.68 -4.97 -5.12
C ASN A 123 12.61 -3.84 -4.68
N ASN A 124 13.40 -4.04 -3.65
CA ASN A 124 14.33 -3.02 -3.14
C ASN A 124 15.42 -2.70 -4.18
N GLU A 125 15.95 -3.71 -4.89
CA GLU A 125 16.94 -3.54 -5.96
C GLU A 125 16.36 -2.71 -7.13
N GLU A 126 15.15 -3.04 -7.58
CA GLU A 126 14.50 -2.30 -8.68
C GLU A 126 14.11 -0.88 -8.27
N LEU A 127 13.72 -0.65 -7.00
CA LEU A 127 13.45 0.69 -6.47
C LEU A 127 14.73 1.53 -6.43
N GLU A 128 15.85 0.99 -5.94
CA GLU A 128 17.15 1.68 -5.93
C GLU A 128 17.61 2.03 -7.34
N LYS A 129 17.48 1.10 -8.28
CA LYS A 129 17.80 1.31 -9.68
C LYS A 129 16.92 2.38 -10.34
N ALA A 130 15.61 2.39 -10.01
CA ALA A 130 14.70 3.42 -10.52
C ALA A 130 15.11 4.82 -10.04
N HIS A 131 15.52 4.96 -8.78
CA HIS A 131 16.02 6.22 -8.23
C HIS A 131 17.33 6.66 -8.90
N GLU A 132 18.24 5.72 -9.23
CA GLU A 132 19.48 6.03 -9.98
C GLU A 132 19.20 6.50 -11.42
N GLU A 133 18.15 5.96 -12.04
CA GLU A 133 17.75 6.28 -13.42
C GLU A 133 16.76 7.46 -13.52
N ASP A 134 16.40 8.12 -12.40
CA ASP A 134 15.36 9.16 -12.32
C ASP A 134 14.00 8.67 -12.87
N SER A 135 13.68 7.41 -12.61
CA SER A 135 12.45 6.73 -12.99
C SER A 135 11.62 6.35 -11.75
N GLN A 136 10.49 5.69 -11.94
CA GLN A 136 9.57 5.31 -10.85
C GLN A 136 9.42 3.80 -10.79
N TYR A 137 9.43 3.25 -9.59
CA TYR A 137 9.16 1.86 -9.32
C TYR A 137 8.27 1.72 -8.08
N GLY A 138 7.20 0.93 -8.18
CA GLY A 138 6.24 0.72 -7.11
C GLY A 138 4.82 0.58 -7.64
N ILE A 139 3.85 0.78 -6.77
CA ILE A 139 2.42 0.76 -7.11
C ILE A 139 2.08 2.01 -7.91
N GLN A 140 2.09 1.89 -9.24
CA GLN A 140 1.88 3.02 -10.15
C GLN A 140 0.41 3.46 -10.21
N ASN A 141 0.21 4.77 -10.45
CA ASN A 141 -1.11 5.38 -10.53
C ASN A 141 -2.00 5.09 -9.31
N ALA A 142 -1.36 4.98 -8.13
CA ALA A 142 -2.05 4.74 -6.89
C ALA A 142 -3.06 5.87 -6.61
N THR A 143 -4.31 5.51 -6.40
CA THR A 143 -5.38 6.47 -6.10
C THR A 143 -6.29 5.93 -5.01
N VAL A 144 -6.76 6.82 -4.14
CA VAL A 144 -7.77 6.47 -3.13
C VAL A 144 -9.11 7.05 -3.53
N LYS A 145 -10.11 6.20 -3.66
CA LYS A 145 -11.48 6.59 -4.01
C LYS A 145 -12.49 5.68 -3.31
N ASP A 146 -13.51 6.26 -2.68
CA ASP A 146 -14.64 5.55 -2.09
C ASP A 146 -14.23 4.37 -1.16
N ASN A 147 -13.22 4.59 -0.29
CA ASN A 147 -12.62 3.58 0.58
C ASN A 147 -11.86 2.45 -0.15
N SER A 148 -11.48 2.66 -1.38
CA SER A 148 -10.62 1.74 -2.13
C SER A 148 -9.30 2.42 -2.48
N LEU A 149 -8.20 1.70 -2.28
CA LEU A 149 -6.89 2.00 -2.86
C LEU A 149 -6.80 1.21 -4.16
N ILE A 150 -6.72 1.91 -5.25
CA ILE A 150 -6.66 1.34 -6.59
C ILE A 150 -5.25 1.54 -7.13
N SER A 151 -4.62 0.48 -7.56
CA SER A 151 -3.36 0.51 -8.29
C SER A 151 -3.56 -0.03 -9.70
N LYS A 152 -2.79 0.48 -10.64
CA LYS A 152 -2.70 -0.10 -11.98
C LYS A 152 -1.35 -0.79 -12.10
N GLU A 153 -1.35 -2.10 -12.13
CA GLU A 153 -0.17 -2.85 -12.50
C GLU A 153 0.01 -2.78 -14.02
N ASN A 154 1.15 -2.23 -14.46
CA ASN A 154 1.60 -2.37 -15.83
C ASN A 154 2.20 -3.77 -16.01
N LEU A 155 1.36 -4.79 -16.05
CA LEU A 155 1.75 -6.05 -16.65
C LEU A 155 1.76 -5.83 -18.16
N GLU A 156 2.85 -6.13 -18.84
CA GLU A 156 3.10 -5.81 -20.26
C GLU A 156 2.00 -6.27 -21.21
N ASP A 157 1.05 -7.09 -20.79
CA ASP A 157 -0.01 -7.69 -21.63
C ASP A 157 -1.44 -7.61 -21.06
N GLU A 158 -1.67 -7.13 -19.84
CA GLU A 158 -3.02 -6.98 -19.27
C GLU A 158 -3.14 -5.73 -18.40
N ASP A 159 -4.16 -4.88 -18.67
CA ASP A 159 -4.54 -3.77 -17.80
C ASP A 159 -5.17 -4.33 -16.50
N GLY A 160 -4.35 -4.86 -15.59
CA GLY A 160 -4.77 -5.35 -14.28
C GLY A 160 -4.96 -4.18 -13.32
N GLU A 161 -6.14 -4.07 -12.72
CA GLU A 161 -6.34 -3.21 -11.55
C GLU A 161 -6.29 -4.08 -10.30
N VAL A 162 -5.39 -3.74 -9.35
CA VAL A 162 -5.42 -4.31 -8.01
C VAL A 162 -6.20 -3.35 -7.11
N ILE A 163 -7.21 -3.88 -6.44
CA ILE A 163 -8.11 -3.09 -5.61
C ILE A 163 -8.00 -3.56 -4.16
N TYR A 164 -7.53 -2.66 -3.31
CA TYR A 164 -7.56 -2.86 -1.86
C TYR A 164 -8.77 -2.12 -1.27
N THR A 165 -9.43 -2.72 -0.31
CA THR A 165 -10.54 -2.12 0.43
C THR A 165 -10.08 -1.67 1.81
N LYS A 166 -10.49 -0.46 2.23
CA LYS A 166 -10.14 0.06 3.56
C LYS A 166 -10.81 -0.75 4.65
N VAL A 167 -10.03 -1.18 5.63
CA VAL A 167 -10.52 -1.84 6.85
C VAL A 167 -10.97 -0.75 7.83
N ASN A 168 -12.24 -0.81 8.29
CA ASN A 168 -12.83 0.13 9.25
C ASN A 168 -12.61 -0.31 10.69
#